data_54294e24b06dcb10c176b2691444cb0e
#
_entry.id   54294e24b06dcb10c176b2691444cb0e
#
_cell.length_a   1.000
_cell.length_b   1.000
_cell.length_c   1.000
_cell.angle_alpha   90.00
_cell.angle_beta   90.00
_cell.angle_gamma   90.00
#
_symmetry.space_group_name_H-M   'P 1'
#
loop_
_entity.id
_entity.type
_entity.pdbx_description
1 polymer ?
#
loop_
_entity_poly.entity_id
_entity_poly.type
_entity_poly.pdbx_seq_one_letter_code
_entity_poly.pdbx_strand_id
1 'polypeptide(L)'
;MTEIRAFKPYLVSAGAATTVVSPAYDSMSSSERLSYRQTHPQNYINVMRTTDDFPEGERPSESRITAENIEELQKLHDSGAFTLCKKEGVFVYQVEIDGHTQTGIVAEIPIKEYGTGVVRKHEETRKEHELRLVSYLNDVGASSSPVCLAYKSRVEINSVVDK
;
A
#
# COMPACT_ATOMS: atom_id res chain seq x y z
N MET A 1 -23.51 -9.06 -8.21
CA MET A 1 -22.62 -9.46 -7.08
C MET A 1 -21.21 -9.18 -7.55
N THR A 2 -20.40 -8.49 -6.77
CA THR A 2 -18.99 -8.20 -7.13
C THR A 2 -18.20 -9.50 -7.13
N GLU A 3 -17.45 -9.75 -8.19
CA GLU A 3 -16.49 -10.83 -8.27
C GLU A 3 -15.24 -10.42 -7.47
N ILE A 4 -14.73 -11.30 -6.61
CA ILE A 4 -13.44 -11.16 -5.94
C ILE A 4 -12.55 -12.33 -6.32
N ARG A 5 -11.22 -12.10 -6.35
CA ARG A 5 -10.24 -13.11 -6.74
C ARG A 5 -9.15 -13.24 -5.68
N ALA A 6 -8.69 -14.46 -5.50
CA ALA A 6 -7.49 -14.75 -4.77
C ALA A 6 -6.24 -14.27 -5.54
N PHE A 7 -5.19 -13.90 -4.82
CA PHE A 7 -3.92 -13.45 -5.39
C PHE A 7 -2.74 -13.88 -4.52
N LYS A 8 -1.52 -13.66 -5.01
CA LYS A 8 -0.27 -13.95 -4.30
C LYS A 8 0.43 -12.65 -3.92
N PRO A 9 0.21 -12.10 -2.72
CA PRO A 9 0.95 -10.94 -2.26
C PRO A 9 2.35 -11.30 -1.77
N TYR A 10 3.23 -10.30 -1.74
CA TYR A 10 4.35 -10.30 -0.83
C TYR A 10 3.86 -9.87 0.56
N LEU A 11 4.18 -10.66 1.56
CA LEU A 11 3.91 -10.34 2.96
C LEU A 11 5.20 -9.93 3.65
N VAL A 12 5.09 -8.99 4.57
CA VAL A 12 6.21 -8.63 5.44
C VAL A 12 6.55 -9.86 6.30
N SER A 13 7.82 -10.25 6.30
CA SER A 13 8.32 -11.33 7.13
C SER A 13 8.14 -11.00 8.62
N ALA A 14 7.72 -11.94 9.44
CA ALA A 14 7.38 -11.70 10.86
C ALA A 14 8.53 -11.00 11.63
N GLY A 15 9.79 -11.39 11.37
CA GLY A 15 10.95 -10.76 11.99
C GLY A 15 11.29 -9.37 11.50
N ALA A 16 10.73 -8.94 10.37
CA ALA A 16 10.99 -7.62 9.78
C ALA A 16 9.83 -6.62 10.04
N ALA A 17 8.70 -7.08 10.57
CA ALA A 17 7.49 -6.25 10.66
C ALA A 17 7.71 -4.94 11.43
N THR A 18 8.42 -4.96 12.54
CA THR A 18 8.68 -3.77 13.38
C THR A 18 9.60 -2.74 12.74
N THR A 19 10.42 -3.15 11.78
CA THR A 19 11.36 -2.26 11.08
C THR A 19 10.83 -1.79 9.74
N VAL A 20 10.10 -2.64 9.02
CA VAL A 20 9.67 -2.40 7.64
C VAL A 20 8.34 -1.67 7.57
N VAL A 21 7.40 -1.98 8.49
CA VAL A 21 6.07 -1.35 8.45
C VAL A 21 6.17 0.14 8.73
N SER A 22 5.61 0.91 7.81
CA SER A 22 5.63 2.38 7.86
C SER A 22 4.42 2.91 8.63
N PRO A 23 4.55 4.01 9.39
CA PRO A 23 3.41 4.84 9.75
C PRO A 23 2.66 5.32 8.51
N ALA A 24 1.40 5.73 8.67
CA ALA A 24 0.63 6.29 7.57
C ALA A 24 1.37 7.52 6.99
N TYR A 25 1.61 7.52 5.68
CA TYR A 25 2.37 8.57 5.00
C TYR A 25 1.80 9.96 5.28
N ASP A 26 0.48 10.08 5.22
CA ASP A 26 -0.26 11.35 5.40
C ASP A 26 -0.35 11.81 6.86
N SER A 27 0.07 10.97 7.81
CA SER A 27 0.10 11.34 9.24
C SER A 27 1.34 12.15 9.63
N MET A 28 2.30 12.28 8.73
CA MET A 28 3.56 12.98 8.95
C MET A 28 3.73 14.15 7.99
N SER A 29 4.26 15.27 8.47
CA SER A 29 4.74 16.36 7.64
C SER A 29 6.00 15.94 6.85
N SER A 30 6.36 16.70 5.81
CA SER A 30 7.56 16.41 5.01
C SER A 30 8.84 16.39 5.85
N SER A 31 8.97 17.30 6.82
CA SER A 31 10.13 17.35 7.73
C SER A 31 10.20 16.14 8.67
N GLU A 32 9.03 15.67 9.17
CA GLU A 32 8.96 14.48 10.00
C GLU A 32 9.31 13.23 9.19
N ARG A 33 8.80 13.11 7.95
CA ARG A 33 9.16 12.01 7.05
C ARG A 33 10.66 11.98 6.74
N LEU A 34 11.26 13.15 6.48
CA LEU A 34 12.70 13.25 6.24
C LEU A 34 13.52 12.76 7.44
N SER A 35 13.17 13.22 8.65
CA SER A 35 13.83 12.78 9.89
C SER A 35 13.61 11.29 10.17
N TYR A 36 12.38 10.81 9.93
CA TYR A 36 12.02 9.41 10.15
C TYR A 36 12.82 8.46 9.24
N ARG A 37 12.99 8.81 7.96
CA ARG A 37 13.81 8.05 7.00
C ARG A 37 15.25 7.92 7.41
N GLN A 38 15.84 9.00 7.93
CA GLN A 38 17.24 9.00 8.39
C GLN A 38 17.47 8.03 9.54
N THR A 39 16.49 7.90 10.43
CA THR A 39 16.57 7.02 11.61
C THR A 39 16.06 5.61 11.34
N HIS A 40 15.32 5.39 10.24
CA HIS A 40 14.70 4.11 9.87
C HIS A 40 15.05 3.71 8.43
N PRO A 41 16.33 3.40 8.13
CA PRO A 41 16.79 3.13 6.76
C PRO A 41 16.16 1.88 6.13
N GLN A 42 15.64 0.94 6.93
CA GLN A 42 14.98 -0.29 6.46
C GLN A 42 13.45 -0.19 6.43
N ASN A 43 12.89 1.01 6.60
CA ASN A 43 11.45 1.20 6.63
C ASN A 43 10.90 1.42 5.21
N TYR A 44 9.71 0.87 4.94
CA TYR A 44 9.05 0.98 3.62
C TYR A 44 8.77 2.43 3.19
N ILE A 45 8.74 3.38 4.12
CA ILE A 45 8.61 4.81 3.81
C ILE A 45 9.68 5.29 2.82
N ASN A 46 10.84 4.63 2.78
CA ASN A 46 11.92 4.95 1.85
C ASN A 46 11.59 4.60 0.39
N VAL A 47 10.62 3.73 0.14
CA VAL A 47 10.12 3.35 -1.19
C VAL A 47 9.07 4.35 -1.71
N MET A 48 8.53 5.21 -0.84
CA MET A 48 7.41 6.11 -1.15
C MET A 48 7.85 7.59 -1.21
N ARG A 49 9.09 7.89 -1.61
CA ARG A 49 9.58 9.27 -1.70
C ARG A 49 8.85 10.03 -2.79
N THR A 50 8.58 11.30 -2.49
CA THR A 50 8.08 12.31 -3.43
C THR A 50 9.02 13.52 -3.44
N THR A 51 8.76 14.51 -4.29
CA THR A 51 9.55 15.76 -4.33
C THR A 51 9.62 16.49 -2.99
N ASP A 52 8.60 16.34 -2.16
CA ASP A 52 8.49 17.02 -0.86
C ASP A 52 9.33 16.33 0.25
N ASP A 53 9.94 15.20 -0.05
CA ASP A 53 10.71 14.40 0.90
C ASP A 53 12.23 14.61 0.79
N PHE A 54 12.65 15.69 0.14
CA PHE A 54 14.05 16.07 0.00
C PHE A 54 14.33 17.36 0.78
N PRO A 55 15.59 17.61 1.18
CA PRO A 55 15.97 18.83 1.88
C PRO A 55 15.57 20.09 1.12
N GLU A 56 15.30 21.17 1.87
CA GLU A 56 14.98 22.47 1.28
C GLU A 56 16.08 22.92 0.31
N GLY A 57 15.66 23.33 -0.91
CA GLY A 57 16.59 23.71 -2.00
C GLY A 57 16.99 22.55 -2.90
N GLU A 58 16.80 21.30 -2.54
CA GLU A 58 16.98 20.15 -3.41
C GLU A 58 15.67 19.84 -4.16
N ARG A 59 15.73 19.87 -5.50
CA ARG A 59 14.58 19.53 -6.36
C ARG A 59 14.98 18.45 -7.35
N PRO A 60 15.03 17.18 -6.91
CA PRO A 60 15.37 16.08 -7.81
C PRO A 60 14.30 15.91 -8.88
N SER A 61 14.72 15.40 -10.05
CA SER A 61 13.79 15.02 -11.10
C SER A 61 12.92 13.83 -10.65
N GLU A 62 11.72 13.70 -11.19
CA GLU A 62 10.83 12.55 -10.94
C GLU A 62 11.53 11.23 -11.27
N SER A 63 12.32 11.18 -12.35
CA SER A 63 13.09 9.99 -12.73
C SER A 63 14.14 9.60 -11.69
N ARG A 64 14.81 10.57 -11.04
CA ARG A 64 15.74 10.30 -9.95
C ARG A 64 14.99 9.75 -8.73
N ILE A 65 13.87 10.35 -8.35
CA ILE A 65 13.04 9.89 -7.23
C ILE A 65 12.58 8.46 -7.45
N THR A 66 12.07 8.17 -8.65
CA THR A 66 11.63 6.83 -9.03
C THR A 66 12.76 5.82 -8.97
N ALA A 67 13.95 6.16 -9.46
CA ALA A 67 15.12 5.28 -9.40
C ALA A 67 15.52 4.98 -7.95
N GLU A 68 15.54 5.98 -7.07
CA GLU A 68 15.81 5.80 -5.63
C GLU A 68 14.73 4.92 -4.96
N ASN A 69 13.45 5.09 -5.29
CA ASN A 69 12.37 4.26 -4.76
C ASN A 69 12.51 2.79 -5.19
N ILE A 70 12.88 2.53 -6.45
CA ILE A 70 13.15 1.18 -6.97
C ILE A 70 14.33 0.55 -6.24
N GLU A 71 15.42 1.29 -6.07
CA GLU A 71 16.61 0.81 -5.37
C GLU A 71 16.30 0.43 -3.91
N GLU A 72 15.53 1.26 -3.20
CA GLU A 72 15.13 0.97 -1.82
C GLU A 72 14.18 -0.23 -1.74
N LEU A 73 13.25 -0.39 -2.67
CA LEU A 73 12.40 -1.58 -2.75
C LEU A 73 13.23 -2.85 -2.97
N GLN A 74 14.24 -2.79 -3.87
CA GLN A 74 15.13 -3.91 -4.12
C GLN A 74 15.95 -4.27 -2.87
N LYS A 75 16.48 -3.29 -2.15
CA LYS A 75 17.21 -3.51 -0.87
C LYS A 75 16.32 -4.22 0.16
N LEU A 76 15.07 -3.78 0.31
CA LEU A 76 14.12 -4.44 1.20
C LEU A 76 13.81 -5.88 0.77
N HIS A 77 13.68 -6.11 -0.54
CA HIS A 77 13.46 -7.44 -1.08
C HIS A 77 14.67 -8.35 -0.80
N ASP A 78 15.87 -7.90 -1.10
CA ASP A 78 17.12 -8.67 -0.94
C ASP A 78 17.45 -8.94 0.54
N SER A 79 17.00 -8.09 1.45
CA SER A 79 17.14 -8.29 2.90
C SER A 79 16.25 -9.42 3.45
N GLY A 80 15.33 -9.98 2.63
CA GLY A 80 14.33 -10.95 3.08
C GLY A 80 13.19 -10.33 3.88
N ALA A 81 13.01 -9.01 3.81
CA ALA A 81 11.92 -8.29 4.47
C ALA A 81 10.55 -8.75 3.98
N PHE A 82 10.47 -9.26 2.76
CA PHE A 82 9.24 -9.74 2.14
C PHE A 82 9.32 -11.23 1.77
N THR A 83 8.20 -11.91 1.92
CA THR A 83 8.02 -13.30 1.49
C THR A 83 6.84 -13.41 0.55
N LEU A 84 7.05 -13.92 -0.66
CA LEU A 84 5.96 -14.20 -1.60
C LEU A 84 5.10 -15.35 -1.08
N CYS A 85 3.79 -15.16 -1.03
CA CYS A 85 2.84 -16.22 -0.70
C CYS A 85 2.96 -17.38 -1.69
N LYS A 86 3.07 -18.61 -1.17
CA LYS A 86 3.19 -19.82 -2.01
C LYS A 86 1.91 -20.15 -2.76
N LYS A 87 0.76 -19.81 -2.17
CA LYS A 87 -0.58 -20.07 -2.71
C LYS A 87 -1.36 -18.77 -2.85
N GLU A 88 -2.23 -18.71 -3.83
CA GLU A 88 -3.21 -17.65 -3.92
C GLU A 88 -4.18 -17.72 -2.74
N GLY A 89 -4.60 -16.58 -2.26
CA GLY A 89 -5.52 -16.45 -1.14
C GLY A 89 -6.29 -15.14 -1.16
N VAL A 90 -7.30 -15.10 -0.34
CA VAL A 90 -8.00 -13.90 0.11
C VAL A 90 -7.57 -13.72 1.57
N PHE A 91 -7.25 -12.50 1.96
CA PHE A 91 -6.63 -12.25 3.26
C PHE A 91 -7.59 -11.48 4.15
N VAL A 92 -7.64 -11.81 5.43
CA VAL A 92 -8.33 -11.03 6.45
C VAL A 92 -7.35 -9.97 6.97
N TYR A 93 -7.77 -8.72 6.94
CA TYR A 93 -7.02 -7.58 7.44
C TYR A 93 -7.75 -6.97 8.63
N GLN A 94 -7.09 -6.89 9.75
CA GLN A 94 -7.67 -6.37 10.99
C GLN A 94 -6.84 -5.20 11.49
N VAL A 95 -7.53 -4.11 11.85
CA VAL A 95 -6.95 -2.93 12.48
C VAL A 95 -7.63 -2.72 13.81
N GLU A 96 -6.84 -2.48 14.85
CA GLU A 96 -7.31 -2.15 16.18
C GLU A 96 -6.74 -0.79 16.61
N ILE A 97 -7.63 0.13 16.99
CA ILE A 97 -7.27 1.47 17.49
C ILE A 97 -8.20 1.79 18.66
N ASP A 98 -7.64 2.12 19.79
CA ASP A 98 -8.38 2.55 21.01
C ASP A 98 -9.51 1.58 21.41
N GLY A 99 -9.27 0.27 21.28
CA GLY A 99 -10.24 -0.77 21.60
C GLY A 99 -11.33 -0.96 20.53
N HIS A 100 -11.28 -0.22 19.43
CA HIS A 100 -12.13 -0.43 18.27
C HIS A 100 -11.41 -1.31 17.25
N THR A 101 -12.03 -2.41 16.86
CA THR A 101 -11.51 -3.34 15.86
C THR A 101 -12.29 -3.22 14.57
N GLN A 102 -11.60 -2.98 13.48
CA GLN A 102 -12.17 -3.04 12.13
C GLN A 102 -11.55 -4.20 11.36
N THR A 103 -12.39 -5.04 10.78
CA THR A 103 -11.96 -6.18 9.99
C THR A 103 -12.41 -6.02 8.54
N GLY A 104 -11.51 -6.27 7.61
CA GLY A 104 -11.74 -6.20 6.17
C GLY A 104 -11.18 -7.43 5.45
N ILE A 105 -11.50 -7.51 4.16
CA ILE A 105 -11.00 -8.53 3.26
C ILE A 105 -10.10 -7.88 2.22
N VAL A 106 -8.89 -8.42 2.02
CA VAL A 106 -8.00 -8.03 0.95
C VAL A 106 -8.07 -9.07 -0.17
N ALA A 107 -8.46 -8.63 -1.36
CA ALA A 107 -8.63 -9.47 -2.54
C ALA A 107 -8.44 -8.63 -3.81
N GLU A 108 -8.30 -9.27 -4.95
CA GLU A 108 -8.38 -8.59 -6.25
C GLU A 108 -9.84 -8.46 -6.70
N ILE A 109 -10.14 -7.34 -7.37
CA ILE A 109 -11.42 -7.10 -8.03
C ILE A 109 -11.16 -6.83 -9.50
N PRO A 110 -11.84 -7.55 -10.42
CA PRO A 110 -11.67 -7.29 -11.84
C PRO A 110 -12.03 -5.85 -12.21
N ILE A 111 -11.20 -5.19 -13.00
CA ILE A 111 -11.40 -3.79 -13.42
C ILE A 111 -12.76 -3.57 -14.12
N LYS A 112 -13.31 -4.59 -14.76
CA LYS A 112 -14.64 -4.54 -15.36
C LYS A 112 -15.76 -4.18 -14.36
N GLU A 113 -15.64 -4.59 -13.10
CA GLU A 113 -16.61 -4.28 -12.03
C GLU A 113 -16.70 -2.76 -11.77
N TYR A 114 -15.60 -2.07 -12.01
CA TYR A 114 -15.53 -0.62 -11.93
C TYR A 114 -16.17 0.06 -13.15
N GLY A 115 -15.89 -0.46 -14.36
CA GLY A 115 -16.46 0.06 -15.60
C GLY A 115 -17.97 -0.14 -15.73
N THR A 116 -18.52 -1.19 -15.13
CA THR A 116 -19.97 -1.50 -15.13
C THR A 116 -20.74 -0.79 -14.01
N GLY A 117 -20.06 -0.05 -13.12
CA GLY A 117 -20.68 0.66 -12.00
C GLY A 117 -21.13 -0.24 -10.84
N VAL A 118 -20.71 -1.51 -10.81
CA VAL A 118 -20.90 -2.41 -9.68
C VAL A 118 -20.07 -1.90 -8.48
N VAL A 119 -18.83 -1.52 -8.75
CA VAL A 119 -18.01 -0.72 -7.82
C VAL A 119 -18.25 0.76 -8.11
N ARG A 120 -18.70 1.50 -7.12
CA ARG A 120 -19.05 2.92 -7.25
C ARG A 120 -17.96 3.79 -6.65
N LYS A 121 -17.60 4.84 -7.38
CA LYS A 121 -16.76 5.91 -6.85
C LYS A 121 -17.52 6.68 -5.77
N HIS A 122 -16.81 7.15 -4.76
CA HIS A 122 -17.36 8.08 -3.77
C HIS A 122 -16.87 9.52 -4.00
N GLU A 123 -15.74 9.68 -4.75
CA GLU A 123 -15.16 10.98 -5.08
C GLU A 123 -14.48 10.95 -6.46
N GLU A 124 -14.18 12.13 -6.99
CA GLU A 124 -13.37 12.31 -8.19
C GLU A 124 -11.90 12.48 -7.80
N THR A 125 -11.03 11.64 -8.35
CA THR A 125 -9.58 11.75 -8.15
C THR A 125 -9.02 12.92 -8.98
N ARG A 126 -8.10 13.70 -8.41
CA ARG A 126 -7.38 14.72 -9.17
C ARG A 126 -6.50 14.07 -10.22
N LYS A 127 -6.65 14.48 -11.47
CA LYS A 127 -5.97 13.90 -12.63
C LYS A 127 -4.44 13.87 -12.47
N GLU A 128 -3.85 14.87 -11.85
CA GLU A 128 -2.41 14.95 -11.60
C GLU A 128 -1.94 13.85 -10.60
N HIS A 129 -2.75 13.56 -9.59
CA HIS A 129 -2.45 12.48 -8.63
C HIS A 129 -2.59 11.11 -9.30
N GLU A 130 -3.61 10.94 -10.13
CA GLU A 130 -3.80 9.72 -10.91
C GLU A 130 -2.60 9.44 -11.83
N LEU A 131 -2.16 10.43 -12.60
CA LEU A 131 -1.02 10.30 -13.51
C LEU A 131 0.28 9.97 -12.76
N ARG A 132 0.53 10.61 -11.62
CA ARG A 132 1.70 10.29 -10.78
C ARG A 132 1.64 8.87 -10.24
N LEU A 133 0.48 8.43 -9.76
CA LEU A 133 0.31 7.06 -9.26
C LEU A 133 0.49 6.03 -10.38
N VAL A 134 -0.05 6.29 -11.57
CA VAL A 134 0.12 5.41 -12.74
C VAL A 134 1.59 5.30 -13.12
N SER A 135 2.32 6.42 -13.19
CA SER A 135 3.76 6.40 -13.46
C SER A 135 4.51 5.60 -12.39
N TYR A 136 4.26 5.89 -11.11
CA TYR A 136 4.86 5.16 -10.00
C TYR A 136 4.62 3.64 -10.09
N LEU A 137 3.38 3.22 -10.31
CA LEU A 137 3.04 1.80 -10.42
C LEU A 137 3.68 1.12 -11.63
N ASN A 138 3.79 1.81 -12.76
CA ASN A 138 4.46 1.29 -13.95
C ASN A 138 5.97 1.15 -13.76
N ASP A 139 6.59 2.10 -13.09
CA ASP A 139 8.03 2.18 -12.95
C ASP A 139 8.55 1.33 -11.78
N VAL A 140 7.87 1.40 -10.62
CA VAL A 140 8.24 0.64 -9.41
C VAL A 140 7.73 -0.81 -9.47
N GLY A 141 6.61 -1.05 -10.15
CA GLY A 141 6.03 -2.39 -10.35
C GLY A 141 5.40 -3.01 -9.09
N ALA A 142 5.19 -2.21 -8.03
CA ALA A 142 4.61 -2.68 -6.78
C ALA A 142 3.60 -1.68 -6.21
N SER A 143 2.57 -2.19 -5.54
CA SER A 143 1.60 -1.39 -4.81
C SER A 143 1.49 -1.88 -3.37
N SER A 144 1.54 -0.96 -2.42
CA SER A 144 1.38 -1.21 -0.99
C SER A 144 0.07 -0.64 -0.42
N SER A 145 -0.68 0.10 -1.23
CA SER A 145 -1.89 0.80 -0.78
C SER A 145 -3.11 0.29 -1.54
N PRO A 146 -3.80 -0.74 -1.01
CA PRO A 146 -5.04 -1.23 -1.61
C PRO A 146 -6.13 -0.17 -1.53
N VAL A 147 -7.04 -0.18 -2.50
CA VAL A 147 -8.24 0.66 -2.48
C VAL A 147 -9.21 0.14 -1.43
N CYS A 148 -9.69 1.03 -0.56
CA CYS A 148 -10.70 0.67 0.43
C CYS A 148 -12.10 0.75 -0.19
N LEU A 149 -12.85 -0.35 -0.11
CA LEU A 149 -14.22 -0.45 -0.58
C LEU A 149 -15.15 -0.81 0.57
N ALA A 150 -16.31 -0.14 0.65
CA ALA A 150 -17.37 -0.52 1.56
C ALA A 150 -18.36 -1.46 0.87
N TYR A 151 -18.82 -2.48 1.58
CA TYR A 151 -19.86 -3.40 1.11
C TYR A 151 -20.97 -3.58 2.15
N LYS A 152 -22.14 -3.99 1.70
CA LYS A 152 -23.22 -4.33 2.63
C LYS A 152 -22.88 -5.62 3.37
N SER A 153 -22.92 -5.57 4.70
CA SER A 153 -22.68 -6.74 5.56
C SER A 153 -23.53 -7.94 5.14
N ARG A 154 -22.91 -9.11 5.17
CA ARG A 154 -23.53 -10.42 4.89
C ARG A 154 -23.10 -11.43 5.93
N VAL A 155 -24.07 -12.19 6.42
CA VAL A 155 -23.83 -13.20 7.48
C VAL A 155 -22.81 -14.23 7.03
N GLU A 156 -22.84 -14.64 5.75
CA GLU A 156 -21.93 -15.64 5.20
C GLU A 156 -20.47 -15.17 5.19
N ILE A 157 -20.25 -13.86 4.94
CA ILE A 157 -18.91 -13.26 4.96
C ILE A 157 -18.44 -13.11 6.41
N ASN A 158 -19.28 -12.55 7.26
CA ASN A 158 -18.93 -12.33 8.67
C ASN A 158 -18.58 -13.66 9.37
N SER A 159 -19.31 -14.74 9.09
CA SER A 159 -19.03 -16.05 9.67
C SER A 159 -17.65 -16.63 9.30
N VAL A 160 -17.02 -16.13 8.23
CA VAL A 160 -15.66 -16.52 7.82
C VAL A 160 -14.61 -15.58 8.41
N VAL A 161 -14.93 -14.30 8.51
CA VAL A 161 -14.03 -13.23 8.98
C VAL A 161 -13.89 -13.24 10.50
N ASP A 162 -14.94 -13.61 11.23
CA ASP A 162 -15.00 -13.62 12.71
C ASP A 162 -14.44 -14.92 13.34
N LYS A 163 -13.87 -15.83 12.53
CA LYS A 163 -13.24 -17.09 12.99
C LYS A 163 -11.75 -16.92 13.22
#